data_b0ddb00bb5a5310c0b81d9250b85d70f
#
_entry.id   b0ddb00bb5a5310c0b81d9250b85d70f
#
_cell.length_a   1.000
_cell.length_b   1.000
_cell.length_c   1.000
_cell.angle_alpha   90.00
_cell.angle_beta   90.00
_cell.angle_gamma   90.00
#
_symmetry.space_group_name_H-M   'P 1'
#
loop_
_entity.id
_entity.type
_entity.pdbx_description
1 polymer ?
#
loop_
_entity_poly.entity_id
_entity_poly.type
_entity_poly.pdbx_seq_one_letter_code
_entity_poly.pdbx_strand_id
1 'polypeptide(L)'
;MAESAYIKLVPSSSKQVVTLDEVKDFFHYYKDITEKTGDQVNWNYEASSFPYEIKYPEKGKDDWFYLSATSDRYNTILIGVDQEETEDGSATTYIQVTLPEESTYGDKGKANEFCKFLAKKLQGELHLFNGRIMYYYPRK
;
A
#
# COMPACT_ATOMS: atom_id res chain seq x y z
N MET A 1 15.56 -10.93 -4.75
CA MET A 1 15.84 -9.56 -4.31
C MET A 1 14.55 -8.87 -3.92
N ALA A 2 14.60 -8.10 -2.84
CA ALA A 2 13.43 -7.31 -2.42
C ALA A 2 13.17 -6.18 -3.42
N GLU A 3 11.90 -5.89 -3.67
CA GLU A 3 11.48 -4.81 -4.56
C GLU A 3 10.59 -3.85 -3.79
N SER A 4 10.66 -2.57 -4.11
CA SER A 4 9.83 -1.56 -3.45
C SER A 4 9.13 -0.65 -4.46
N ALA A 5 7.92 -0.23 -4.08
CA ALA A 5 7.16 0.80 -4.77
C ALA A 5 6.89 1.93 -3.79
N TYR A 6 6.64 3.13 -4.31
CA TYR A 6 6.46 4.32 -3.48
C TYR A 6 5.26 5.11 -3.95
N ILE A 7 4.47 5.58 -2.99
CA ILE A 7 3.40 6.55 -3.26
C ILE A 7 3.83 7.86 -2.60
N LYS A 8 4.25 8.82 -3.41
CA LYS A 8 4.74 10.11 -2.93
C LYS A 8 3.62 11.13 -2.90
N LEU A 9 3.49 11.84 -1.78
CA LEU A 9 2.49 12.90 -1.64
C LEU A 9 3.10 14.20 -2.15
N VAL A 10 2.50 14.74 -3.19
CA VAL A 10 2.97 15.97 -3.84
C VAL A 10 2.03 17.12 -3.47
N PRO A 11 2.40 18.39 -3.77
CA PRO A 11 1.54 19.53 -3.41
C PRO A 11 0.11 19.44 -3.91
N SER A 12 -0.13 18.76 -5.04
CA SER A 12 -1.47 18.56 -5.59
C SER A 12 -2.21 17.37 -5.00
N SER A 13 -1.58 16.58 -4.14
CA SER A 13 -2.23 15.44 -3.50
C SER A 13 -3.31 15.90 -2.52
N SER A 14 -4.28 15.00 -2.26
CA SER A 14 -5.38 15.31 -1.34
C SER A 14 -4.90 15.52 0.10
N LYS A 15 -3.75 14.92 0.44
CA LYS A 15 -3.07 15.11 1.73
C LYS A 15 -1.60 15.30 1.48
N GLN A 16 -0.95 16.13 2.30
CA GLN A 16 0.49 16.35 2.21
C GLN A 16 1.27 15.46 3.16
N VAL A 17 0.60 14.97 4.20
CA VAL A 17 1.19 14.09 5.20
C VAL A 17 0.18 12.98 5.50
N VAL A 18 0.68 11.78 5.67
CA VAL A 18 -0.15 10.64 6.07
C VAL A 18 0.59 9.91 7.18
N THR A 19 -0.15 9.38 8.14
CA THR A 19 0.41 8.57 9.23
C THR A 19 0.24 7.08 8.92
N LEU A 20 1.02 6.26 9.62
CA LEU A 20 0.90 4.81 9.48
C LEU A 20 -0.50 4.32 9.85
N ASP A 21 -1.10 4.90 10.88
CA ASP A 21 -2.47 4.56 11.29
C ASP A 21 -3.48 4.87 10.19
N GLU A 22 -3.31 6.00 9.50
CA GLU A 22 -4.19 6.35 8.38
C GLU A 22 -4.05 5.34 7.23
N VAL A 23 -2.83 4.89 6.96
CA VAL A 23 -2.60 3.87 5.93
C VAL A 23 -3.27 2.56 6.32
N LYS A 24 -3.18 2.15 7.59
CA LYS A 24 -3.88 0.95 8.07
C LYS A 24 -5.39 1.09 7.90
N ASP A 25 -5.95 2.27 8.16
CA ASP A 25 -7.37 2.52 7.97
C ASP A 25 -7.79 2.35 6.51
N PHE A 26 -6.95 2.75 5.57
CA PHE A 26 -7.21 2.52 4.15
C PHE A 26 -7.29 1.03 3.83
N PHE A 27 -6.44 0.20 4.42
CA PHE A 27 -6.48 -1.25 4.22
C PHE A 27 -7.73 -1.86 4.86
N HIS A 28 -8.14 -1.39 6.03
CA HIS A 28 -9.39 -1.83 6.65
C HIS A 28 -10.59 -1.48 5.77
N TYR A 29 -10.59 -0.29 5.20
CA TYR A 29 -11.63 0.13 4.26
C TYR A 29 -11.65 -0.77 3.02
N TYR A 30 -10.48 -1.06 2.47
CA TYR A 30 -10.36 -1.96 1.31
C TYR A 30 -10.96 -3.33 1.63
N LYS A 31 -10.64 -3.86 2.79
CA LYS A 31 -11.18 -5.15 3.24
C LYS A 31 -12.70 -5.11 3.36
N ASP A 32 -13.24 -4.03 3.92
CA ASP A 32 -14.69 -3.87 4.09
C ASP A 32 -15.43 -3.85 2.75
N ILE A 33 -14.94 -3.11 1.78
CA ILE A 33 -15.61 -3.03 0.48
C ILE A 33 -15.53 -4.34 -0.29
N THR A 34 -14.43 -5.10 -0.17
CA THR A 34 -14.31 -6.39 -0.81
C THR A 34 -15.17 -7.44 -0.12
N GLU A 35 -15.33 -7.36 1.20
CA GLU A 35 -16.23 -8.22 1.95
C GLU A 35 -17.68 -8.02 1.51
N LYS A 36 -18.12 -6.76 1.39
CA LYS A 36 -19.47 -6.43 0.91
C LYS A 36 -19.71 -6.96 -0.51
N THR A 37 -18.72 -6.84 -1.38
CA THR A 37 -18.81 -7.36 -2.74
C THR A 37 -18.95 -8.88 -2.72
N GLY A 38 -18.22 -9.57 -1.86
CA GLY A 38 -18.30 -11.01 -1.70
C GLY A 38 -19.71 -11.46 -1.29
N ASP A 39 -20.33 -10.76 -0.35
CA ASP A 39 -21.68 -11.04 0.09
C ASP A 39 -22.69 -10.87 -1.04
N GLN A 40 -22.51 -9.84 -1.87
CA GLN A 40 -23.42 -9.59 -3.00
C GLN A 40 -23.34 -10.64 -4.07
N VAL A 41 -22.16 -11.21 -4.32
CA VAL A 41 -21.98 -12.22 -5.38
C VAL A 41 -22.04 -13.63 -4.84
N ASN A 42 -22.24 -13.80 -3.54
CA ASN A 42 -22.41 -15.09 -2.89
C ASN A 42 -21.26 -16.07 -3.16
N TRP A 43 -20.03 -15.57 -3.11
CA TRP A 43 -18.85 -16.42 -3.17
C TRP A 43 -17.79 -15.87 -2.21
N ASN A 44 -16.68 -16.61 -2.06
CA ASN A 44 -15.62 -16.25 -1.13
C ASN A 44 -14.67 -15.19 -1.71
N TYR A 45 -15.24 -14.07 -2.13
CA TYR A 45 -14.50 -12.97 -2.77
C TYR A 45 -13.53 -12.29 -1.79
N GLU A 46 -13.95 -12.13 -0.54
CA GLU A 46 -13.13 -11.49 0.50
C GLU A 46 -11.77 -12.19 0.64
N ALA A 47 -11.77 -13.52 0.74
CA ALA A 47 -10.55 -14.29 0.92
C ALA A 47 -9.62 -14.16 -0.29
N SER A 48 -10.18 -13.97 -1.50
CA SER A 48 -9.39 -13.77 -2.72
C SER A 48 -8.89 -12.36 -2.87
N SER A 49 -9.68 -11.37 -2.42
CA SER A 49 -9.37 -9.95 -2.64
C SER A 49 -8.42 -9.39 -1.60
N PHE A 50 -8.49 -9.87 -0.37
CA PHE A 50 -7.58 -9.46 0.69
C PHE A 50 -7.12 -10.68 1.49
N PRO A 51 -6.23 -11.49 0.92
CA PRO A 51 -5.79 -12.74 1.57
C PRO A 51 -4.69 -12.50 2.60
N TYR A 52 -4.82 -11.44 3.41
CA TYR A 52 -3.81 -11.04 4.37
C TYR A 52 -4.41 -10.64 5.71
N GLU A 53 -3.60 -10.72 6.75
CA GLU A 53 -3.86 -10.11 8.04
C GLU A 53 -2.86 -9.00 8.28
N ILE A 54 -3.30 -7.91 8.88
CA ILE A 54 -2.43 -6.79 9.22
C ILE A 54 -1.71 -7.13 10.52
N LYS A 55 -0.38 -7.16 10.49
CA LYS A 55 0.44 -7.49 11.65
C LYS A 55 1.52 -6.43 11.86
N TYR A 56 2.02 -6.36 13.07
CA TYR A 56 3.01 -5.37 13.48
C TYR A 56 4.32 -6.08 13.81
N PRO A 57 5.47 -5.43 13.53
CA PRO A 57 6.76 -6.00 13.92
C PRO A 57 6.88 -6.04 15.44
N GLU A 58 7.62 -6.99 15.94
CA GLU A 58 7.88 -7.08 17.38
C GLU A 58 8.69 -5.87 17.84
N LYS A 59 8.32 -5.34 19.01
CA LYS A 59 9.01 -4.29 19.75
C LYS A 59 9.11 -2.93 19.06
N GLY A 60 8.07 -2.14 19.24
CA GLY A 60 8.18 -0.69 19.28
C GLY A 60 8.66 0.03 18.05
N LYS A 61 8.68 -0.59 16.89
CA LYS A 61 8.92 0.14 15.66
C LYS A 61 7.58 0.50 15.05
N ASP A 62 7.23 1.76 15.14
CA ASP A 62 5.92 2.26 14.75
C ASP A 62 5.88 2.82 13.33
N ASP A 63 6.99 2.67 12.57
CA ASP A 63 7.10 3.26 11.25
C ASP A 63 6.73 2.30 10.11
N TRP A 64 6.37 1.05 10.42
CA TRP A 64 5.94 0.09 9.40
C TRP A 64 5.08 -1.03 10.00
N PHE A 65 4.31 -1.66 9.13
CA PHE A 65 3.57 -2.89 9.46
C PHE A 65 3.66 -3.84 8.26
N TYR A 66 3.15 -5.05 8.41
CA TYR A 66 3.18 -5.99 7.29
C TYR A 66 1.86 -6.72 7.16
N LEU A 67 1.61 -7.17 5.93
CA LEU A 67 0.46 -7.98 5.58
C LEU A 67 0.94 -9.42 5.50
N SER A 68 0.40 -10.27 6.36
CA SER A 68 0.78 -11.69 6.43
C SER A 68 -0.29 -12.54 5.77
N ALA A 69 0.13 -13.39 4.84
CA ALA A 69 -0.81 -14.19 4.04
C ALA A 69 -1.62 -15.17 4.88
N THR A 70 -2.87 -15.35 4.47
CA THR A 70 -3.78 -16.34 5.05
C THR A 70 -3.94 -17.56 4.15
N SER A 71 -3.25 -17.59 3.00
CA SER A 71 -3.31 -18.72 2.07
C SER A 71 -1.93 -18.98 1.45
N ASP A 72 -1.76 -20.17 0.87
CA ASP A 72 -0.47 -20.62 0.33
C ASP A 72 -0.03 -19.87 -0.93
N ARG A 73 -0.93 -19.16 -1.59
CA ARG A 73 -0.61 -18.42 -2.82
C ARG A 73 0.10 -17.12 -2.56
N TYR A 74 0.13 -16.68 -1.32
CA TYR A 74 0.64 -15.38 -0.92
C TYR A 74 1.60 -15.57 0.24
N ASN A 75 2.40 -14.57 0.52
CA ASN A 75 3.32 -14.61 1.65
C ASN A 75 3.26 -13.32 2.46
N THR A 76 4.04 -12.31 2.11
CA THR A 76 4.17 -11.12 2.94
C THR A 76 4.37 -9.88 2.08
N ILE A 77 3.74 -8.77 2.48
CA ILE A 77 3.96 -7.44 1.90
C ILE A 77 4.25 -6.50 3.07
N LEU A 78 5.32 -5.70 2.96
CA LEU A 78 5.70 -4.73 3.98
C LEU A 78 5.23 -3.34 3.59
N ILE A 79 4.67 -2.60 4.55
CA ILE A 79 4.12 -1.25 4.32
C ILE A 79 4.74 -0.31 5.33
N GLY A 80 5.34 0.79 4.86
CA GLY A 80 5.92 1.80 5.73
C GLY A 80 5.58 3.20 5.27
N VAL A 81 5.74 4.17 6.18
CA VAL A 81 5.57 5.60 5.90
C VAL A 81 6.84 6.31 6.34
N ASP A 82 7.37 7.17 5.49
CA ASP A 82 8.58 7.92 5.80
C ASP A 82 8.56 9.25 5.05
N GLN A 83 9.60 10.02 5.22
CA GLN A 83 9.74 11.33 4.58
C GLN A 83 11.12 11.44 3.93
N GLU A 84 11.17 12.15 2.80
CA GLU A 84 12.44 12.48 2.17
C GLU A 84 12.55 13.98 2.02
N GLU A 85 13.77 14.52 2.17
CA GLU A 85 14.02 15.93 1.95
C GLU A 85 14.10 16.23 0.46
N THR A 86 13.47 17.32 0.06
CA THR A 86 13.57 17.83 -1.31
C THR A 86 14.67 18.87 -1.39
N GLU A 87 15.05 19.27 -2.62
CA GLU A 87 16.14 20.23 -2.83
C GLU A 87 15.88 21.59 -2.20
N ASP A 88 14.61 21.97 -2.02
CA ASP A 88 14.26 23.26 -1.42
C ASP A 88 14.19 23.22 0.11
N GLY A 89 14.57 22.07 0.72
CA GLY A 89 14.57 21.93 2.18
C GLY A 89 13.25 21.50 2.78
N SER A 90 12.21 21.32 1.97
CA SER A 90 10.94 20.79 2.47
C SER A 90 10.99 19.26 2.55
N ALA A 91 9.98 18.66 3.16
CA ALA A 91 9.90 17.20 3.28
C ALA A 91 8.69 16.69 2.51
N THR A 92 8.87 15.58 1.81
CA THR A 92 7.80 14.87 1.11
C THR A 92 7.53 13.57 1.83
N THR A 93 6.28 13.36 2.24
CA THR A 93 5.86 12.09 2.84
C THR A 93 5.59 11.08 1.74
N TYR A 94 6.00 9.84 1.97
CA TYR A 94 5.70 8.76 1.02
C TYR A 94 5.34 7.49 1.76
N ILE A 95 4.56 6.64 1.08
CA ILE A 95 4.25 5.30 1.54
C ILE A 95 5.15 4.36 0.74
N GLN A 96 5.86 3.47 1.44
CA GLN A 96 6.70 2.47 0.80
C GLN A 96 6.03 1.11 0.91
N VAL A 97 5.90 0.42 -0.22
CA VAL A 97 5.37 -0.94 -0.29
C VAL A 97 6.50 -1.83 -0.74
N THR A 98 6.92 -2.79 0.09
CA THR A 98 8.06 -3.64 -0.19
C THR A 98 7.65 -5.09 -0.30
N LEU A 99 8.13 -5.74 -1.36
CA LEU A 99 8.01 -7.18 -1.57
C LEU A 99 9.32 -7.83 -1.14
N PRO A 100 9.36 -8.55 -0.02
CA PRO A 100 10.58 -9.25 0.39
C PRO A 100 10.89 -10.41 -0.57
N GLU A 101 12.08 -11.00 -0.43
CA GLU A 101 12.52 -12.08 -1.32
C GLU A 101 11.55 -13.26 -1.37
N GLU A 102 10.86 -13.54 -0.27
CA GLU A 102 9.93 -14.66 -0.16
C GLU A 102 8.60 -14.39 -0.85
N SER A 103 8.39 -13.19 -1.39
CA SER A 103 7.12 -12.83 -2.02
C SER A 103 6.83 -13.67 -3.25
N THR A 104 5.55 -13.96 -3.46
CA THR A 104 5.06 -14.72 -4.59
C THR A 104 4.61 -13.80 -5.71
N TYR A 105 4.30 -14.35 -6.88
CA TYR A 105 3.67 -13.58 -7.95
C TYR A 105 2.31 -13.04 -7.54
N GLY A 106 1.59 -13.79 -6.70
CA GLY A 106 0.33 -13.30 -6.13
C GLY A 106 0.52 -12.06 -5.27
N ASP A 107 1.56 -12.05 -4.45
CA ASP A 107 1.91 -10.88 -3.63
C ASP A 107 2.20 -9.67 -4.52
N LYS A 108 2.94 -9.87 -5.60
CA LYS A 108 3.28 -8.77 -6.51
C LYS A 108 2.02 -8.18 -7.15
N GLY A 109 1.09 -9.04 -7.59
CA GLY A 109 -0.19 -8.60 -8.13
C GLY A 109 -1.01 -7.81 -7.12
N LYS A 110 -1.09 -8.32 -5.88
CA LYS A 110 -1.82 -7.63 -4.82
C LYS A 110 -1.14 -6.31 -4.42
N ALA A 111 0.17 -6.31 -4.34
CA ALA A 111 0.91 -5.07 -4.03
C ALA A 111 0.65 -4.00 -5.07
N ASN A 112 0.61 -4.35 -6.35
CA ASN A 112 0.26 -3.41 -7.42
C ASN A 112 -1.15 -2.85 -7.22
N GLU A 113 -2.13 -3.71 -6.89
CA GLU A 113 -3.50 -3.27 -6.61
C GLU A 113 -3.55 -2.30 -5.42
N PHE A 114 -2.87 -2.63 -4.33
CA PHE A 114 -2.84 -1.80 -3.13
C PHE A 114 -2.17 -0.45 -3.42
N CYS A 115 -1.06 -0.46 -4.16
CA CYS A 115 -0.38 0.77 -4.54
C CYS A 115 -1.29 1.70 -5.34
N LYS A 116 -2.00 1.16 -6.32
CA LYS A 116 -2.93 1.94 -7.13
C LYS A 116 -4.09 2.48 -6.30
N PHE A 117 -4.62 1.65 -5.39
CA PHE A 117 -5.69 2.06 -4.49
C PHE A 117 -5.26 3.24 -3.61
N LEU A 118 -4.10 3.13 -2.97
CA LEU A 118 -3.58 4.20 -2.10
C LEU A 118 -3.26 5.46 -2.89
N ALA A 119 -2.61 5.32 -4.04
CA ALA A 119 -2.25 6.46 -4.86
C ALA A 119 -3.50 7.20 -5.35
N LYS A 120 -4.53 6.48 -5.72
CA LYS A 120 -5.79 7.05 -6.15
C LYS A 120 -6.51 7.77 -5.01
N LYS A 121 -6.56 7.16 -3.82
CA LYS A 121 -7.19 7.76 -2.65
C LYS A 121 -6.50 9.04 -2.21
N LEU A 122 -5.18 9.07 -2.28
CA LEU A 122 -4.39 10.20 -1.82
C LEU A 122 -4.03 11.16 -2.95
N GLN A 123 -4.36 10.81 -4.18
CA GLN A 123 -3.99 11.58 -5.38
C GLN A 123 -2.48 11.84 -5.40
N GLY A 124 -1.71 10.78 -5.23
CA GLY A 124 -0.27 10.84 -5.13
C GLY A 124 0.43 10.48 -6.43
N GLU A 125 1.77 10.45 -6.37
CA GLU A 125 2.63 10.03 -7.46
C GLU A 125 3.11 8.63 -7.14
N LEU A 126 2.73 7.66 -7.97
CA LEU A 126 3.04 6.25 -7.75
C LEU A 126 4.25 5.83 -8.55
N HIS A 127 5.29 5.36 -7.84
CA HIS A 127 6.48 4.78 -8.44
C HIS A 127 6.41 3.27 -8.28
N LEU A 128 6.13 2.57 -9.38
CA LEU A 128 5.92 1.12 -9.38
C LEU A 128 7.24 0.34 -9.29
N PHE A 129 7.13 -0.95 -9.01
CA PHE A 129 8.28 -1.84 -8.85
C PHE A 129 9.15 -1.92 -10.11
N ASN A 130 8.56 -1.71 -11.29
CA ASN A 130 9.28 -1.75 -12.56
C ASN A 130 9.86 -0.39 -12.97
N GLY A 131 9.80 0.61 -12.10
CA GLY A 131 10.30 1.95 -12.38
C GLY A 131 9.31 2.86 -13.07
N ARG A 132 8.13 2.35 -13.42
CA ARG A 132 7.10 3.15 -14.05
C ARG A 132 6.48 4.13 -13.06
N ILE A 133 6.18 5.36 -13.51
CA ILE A 133 5.57 6.40 -12.67
C ILE A 133 4.17 6.69 -13.18
N MET A 134 3.21 6.68 -12.27
CA MET A 134 1.82 7.01 -12.57
C MET A 134 1.38 8.19 -11.71
N TYR A 135 0.67 9.12 -12.33
CA TYR A 135 0.26 10.38 -11.69
C TYR A 135 -1.23 10.35 -11.43
N TYR A 136 -1.62 10.39 -10.16
CA TYR A 136 -3.02 10.37 -9.74
C TYR A 136 -3.51 11.73 -9.23
N TYR A 137 -2.63 12.73 -9.22
CA TYR A 137 -2.98 14.08 -8.83
C TYR A 137 -3.33 14.92 -10.08
N PRO A 138 -4.13 15.98 -9.91
CA PRO A 138 -4.45 16.86 -11.04
C PRO A 138 -3.19 17.52 -11.57
N ARG A 139 -3.01 17.48 -12.87
CA ARG A 139 -1.89 18.15 -13.52
C ARG A 139 -2.44 19.31 -14.38
N LYS A 140 -1.75 20.40 -14.30
CA LYS A 140 -2.10 21.55 -15.11
C LYS A 140 -1.50 21.47 -16.51
#